data_b92163f8c8278a42dd29d908feb38d85
#
_entry.id   b92163f8c8278a42dd29d908feb38d85
#
_cell.length_a   1.000
_cell.length_b   1.000
_cell.length_c   1.000
_cell.angle_alpha   90.00
_cell.angle_beta   90.00
_cell.angle_gamma   90.00
#
_symmetry.space_group_name_H-M   'P 1'
#
loop_
_entity.id
_entity.type
_entity.pdbx_description
1 polymer ?
#
loop_
_entity_poly.entity_id
_entity_poly.type
_entity_poly.pdbx_seq_one_letter_code
_entity_poly.pdbx_strand_id
1 'polypeptide(L)'
;MASSDFSQKFIALLVLGLVVMGCTKEPEPVPVDSLTLSSSSITIIVGENHTLVATISPSDADNQKVLWSSADPSVVSVNDGVITALKEGFTTITAKSEDKGKTAMCMVTVIPKIYLSSEGTANCYIVSSAGAYEFTPVKGNSNEPVGDMASAEVLWETFGTDATPAVGDLVTNVKYINGAICFETPSVFRKGNAVIAAKDANGNILWSWHIWLTDKPEEQVYYNGAGTFLDRNLGATSATPGEVGTLGLFYQWGRKDPFIQSSSISKNVEAKSTIAWPSYVKSDMTNGTMEYAVANPTTFIAGNLDLLNFNQNWFFVDSDESSAYKKFWTESPEPKTIYDPCPAGWRVPVGDYKNAWDRAMGPSYTYTGVTDKSYYGMNFSGIFGAASTIWYPMAGSRYSFDGSISGVSDLGEYWTASGFAHFGFILRFDGPYLSTSSTVPKALALPVRCVKD
;
A
#
# COMPACT_ATOMS: atom_id res chain seq x y z
N MET A 1 19.08 -9.31 -123.70
CA MET A 1 20.18 -10.29 -123.68
C MET A 1 19.98 -11.14 -122.48
N ALA A 2 19.69 -12.40 -122.75
CA ALA A 2 20.05 -13.63 -122.22
C ALA A 2 19.93 -13.80 -120.65
N SER A 3 19.05 -14.65 -120.30
CA SER A 3 18.96 -16.11 -119.99
C SER A 3 19.50 -16.28 -118.53
N SER A 4 19.05 -17.14 -117.65
CA SER A 4 18.42 -18.41 -117.73
C SER A 4 17.98 -18.87 -116.35
N ASP A 5 16.86 -19.45 -116.30
CA ASP A 5 16.45 -20.62 -115.62
C ASP A 5 17.43 -21.29 -114.60
N PHE A 6 16.94 -21.56 -113.39
CA PHE A 6 17.13 -22.86 -112.75
C PHE A 6 16.18 -23.10 -111.60
N SER A 7 15.37 -24.13 -111.84
CA SER A 7 14.46 -24.73 -110.87
C SER A 7 15.21 -25.44 -109.73
N GLN A 8 14.84 -25.26 -108.47
CA GLN A 8 15.12 -26.22 -107.43
C GLN A 8 13.92 -26.37 -106.50
N LYS A 9 13.51 -27.65 -106.46
CA LYS A 9 12.42 -28.15 -105.56
C LYS A 9 12.93 -28.10 -104.13
N PHE A 10 12.18 -27.41 -103.24
CA PHE A 10 12.40 -27.61 -101.82
C PHE A 10 11.28 -28.53 -101.29
N ILE A 11 11.76 -29.62 -100.67
CA ILE A 11 10.97 -30.59 -99.91
C ILE A 11 10.58 -29.89 -98.59
N ALA A 12 9.27 -29.76 -98.32
CA ALA A 12 8.77 -29.31 -97.04
C ALA A 12 8.83 -30.45 -96.04
N LEU A 13 9.74 -30.36 -95.06
CA LEU A 13 9.77 -31.23 -93.91
C LEU A 13 8.84 -30.68 -92.84
N LEU A 14 7.71 -31.37 -92.65
CA LEU A 14 6.71 -31.03 -91.61
C LEU A 14 7.25 -31.57 -90.27
N VAL A 15 7.84 -30.68 -89.41
CA VAL A 15 8.15 -30.99 -88.03
C VAL A 15 6.93 -30.79 -87.17
N LEU A 16 6.33 -31.89 -86.74
CA LEU A 16 5.20 -31.92 -85.81
C LEU A 16 5.76 -31.69 -84.40
N GLY A 17 5.71 -30.43 -83.96
CA GLY A 17 6.05 -30.08 -82.61
C GLY A 17 5.01 -30.53 -81.60
N LEU A 18 5.31 -31.55 -80.81
CA LEU A 18 4.51 -32.00 -79.68
C LEU A 18 4.58 -30.93 -78.60
N VAL A 19 3.60 -30.06 -78.46
CA VAL A 19 3.46 -29.15 -77.29
C VAL A 19 2.94 -30.03 -76.12
N VAL A 20 3.87 -30.44 -75.24
CA VAL A 20 3.50 -31.01 -73.95
C VAL A 20 2.99 -29.88 -73.10
N MET A 21 1.67 -29.66 -73.03
CA MET A 21 1.04 -28.87 -71.97
C MET A 21 1.26 -29.61 -70.65
N GLY A 22 2.33 -29.28 -69.95
CA GLY A 22 2.46 -29.66 -68.55
C GLY A 22 1.35 -28.96 -67.74
N CYS A 23 0.34 -29.67 -67.31
CA CYS A 23 -0.56 -29.25 -66.27
C CYS A 23 0.30 -29.08 -64.97
N THR A 24 0.79 -27.90 -64.71
CA THR A 24 1.27 -27.57 -63.35
C THR A 24 0.02 -27.57 -62.45
N LYS A 25 -0.16 -28.65 -61.65
CA LYS A 25 -1.17 -28.71 -60.61
C LYS A 25 -0.83 -27.51 -59.67
N GLU A 26 -1.73 -26.53 -59.56
CA GLU A 26 -1.57 -25.53 -58.53
C GLU A 26 -1.36 -26.22 -57.20
N PRO A 27 -0.39 -25.74 -56.39
CA PRO A 27 -0.17 -26.32 -55.07
C PRO A 27 -1.49 -26.28 -54.27
N GLU A 28 -1.85 -27.39 -53.67
CA GLU A 28 -3.05 -27.43 -52.82
C GLU A 28 -2.83 -26.45 -51.63
N PRO A 29 -3.85 -25.63 -51.31
CA PRO A 29 -3.70 -24.69 -50.21
C PRO A 29 -3.40 -25.42 -48.90
N VAL A 30 -2.43 -24.89 -48.15
CA VAL A 30 -2.02 -25.38 -46.82
C VAL A 30 -3.05 -24.90 -45.79
N PRO A 31 -3.88 -25.80 -45.23
CA PRO A 31 -4.94 -25.40 -44.31
C PRO A 31 -4.40 -25.16 -42.89
N VAL A 32 -5.19 -24.47 -42.07
CA VAL A 32 -4.92 -24.32 -40.62
C VAL A 32 -5.26 -25.60 -39.87
N ASP A 33 -4.29 -26.21 -39.22
CA ASP A 33 -4.48 -27.42 -38.39
C ASP A 33 -4.83 -27.08 -36.94
N SER A 34 -4.19 -26.06 -36.37
CA SER A 34 -4.45 -25.63 -34.99
C SER A 34 -4.24 -24.13 -34.81
N LEU A 35 -4.87 -23.58 -33.74
CA LEU A 35 -4.72 -22.22 -33.26
C LEU A 35 -4.47 -22.27 -31.76
N THR A 36 -3.50 -21.51 -31.26
CA THR A 36 -3.19 -21.36 -29.83
C THR A 36 -3.10 -19.89 -29.46
N LEU A 37 -3.29 -19.58 -28.18
CA LEU A 37 -3.07 -18.24 -27.61
C LEU A 37 -1.87 -18.22 -26.69
N SER A 38 -1.22 -17.04 -26.55
CA SER A 38 -0.10 -16.80 -25.64
C SER A 38 -0.47 -17.07 -24.16
N SER A 39 -1.77 -17.02 -23.80
CA SER A 39 -2.27 -17.31 -22.46
C SER A 39 -3.68 -17.89 -22.52
N SER A 40 -3.97 -18.85 -21.65
CA SER A 40 -5.33 -19.42 -21.48
C SER A 40 -6.15 -18.71 -20.40
N SER A 41 -5.49 -17.94 -19.51
CA SER A 41 -6.14 -17.09 -18.53
C SER A 41 -5.23 -15.91 -18.16
N ILE A 42 -5.83 -14.74 -17.92
CA ILE A 42 -5.15 -13.53 -17.48
C ILE A 42 -6.04 -12.75 -16.52
N THR A 43 -5.40 -11.94 -15.66
CA THR A 43 -6.06 -10.93 -14.85
C THR A 43 -5.52 -9.57 -15.26
N ILE A 44 -6.41 -8.60 -15.50
CA ILE A 44 -6.09 -7.23 -15.90
C ILE A 44 -6.91 -6.24 -15.08
N ILE A 45 -6.44 -5.01 -14.97
CA ILE A 45 -7.09 -3.94 -14.20
C ILE A 45 -7.98 -3.11 -15.13
N VAL A 46 -9.12 -2.63 -14.63
CA VAL A 46 -9.99 -1.71 -15.38
C VAL A 46 -9.18 -0.55 -15.96
N GLY A 47 -9.32 -0.32 -17.27
CA GLY A 47 -8.62 0.72 -18.03
C GLY A 47 -7.29 0.26 -18.64
N GLU A 48 -6.79 -0.93 -18.33
CA GLU A 48 -5.56 -1.47 -18.93
C GLU A 48 -5.83 -2.19 -20.27
N ASN A 49 -4.77 -2.24 -21.07
CA ASN A 49 -4.73 -3.02 -22.31
C ASN A 49 -3.74 -4.17 -22.16
N HIS A 50 -4.06 -5.29 -22.81
CA HIS A 50 -3.16 -6.44 -22.92
C HIS A 50 -3.24 -7.02 -24.33
N THR A 51 -2.11 -7.52 -24.86
CA THR A 51 -2.07 -8.14 -26.19
C THR A 51 -2.02 -9.65 -26.06
N LEU A 52 -3.05 -10.34 -26.54
CA LEU A 52 -3.06 -11.77 -26.74
C LEU A 52 -2.48 -12.07 -28.13
N VAL A 53 -1.49 -12.94 -28.21
CA VAL A 53 -0.88 -13.39 -29.46
C VAL A 53 -1.50 -14.72 -29.84
N ALA A 54 -2.08 -14.78 -31.04
CA ALA A 54 -2.58 -16.02 -31.66
C ALA A 54 -1.46 -16.64 -32.53
N THR A 55 -1.23 -17.92 -32.34
CA THR A 55 -0.27 -18.69 -33.15
C THR A 55 -1.00 -19.77 -33.96
N ILE A 56 -0.88 -19.71 -35.29
CA ILE A 56 -1.43 -20.67 -36.22
C ILE A 56 -0.38 -21.74 -36.56
N SER A 57 -0.82 -22.98 -36.69
CA SER A 57 -0.01 -24.09 -37.18
C SER A 57 -0.71 -24.77 -38.33
N PRO A 58 0.00 -25.17 -39.42
CA PRO A 58 1.41 -24.89 -39.64
C PRO A 58 1.64 -23.39 -39.94
N SER A 59 2.88 -22.92 -39.76
CA SER A 59 3.24 -21.49 -39.93
C SER A 59 3.20 -20.98 -41.36
N ASP A 60 3.16 -21.89 -42.33
CA ASP A 60 3.01 -21.67 -43.78
C ASP A 60 1.56 -21.85 -44.29
N ALA A 61 0.57 -21.90 -43.38
CA ALA A 61 -0.83 -21.90 -43.75
C ALA A 61 -1.17 -20.67 -44.61
N ASP A 62 -1.89 -20.89 -45.75
CA ASP A 62 -2.17 -19.84 -46.74
C ASP A 62 -3.09 -18.73 -46.19
N ASN A 63 -3.99 -19.05 -45.27
CA ASN A 63 -4.85 -18.07 -44.60
C ASN A 63 -4.57 -18.05 -43.11
N GLN A 64 -3.78 -17.07 -42.65
CA GLN A 64 -3.45 -16.87 -41.26
C GLN A 64 -4.35 -15.85 -40.55
N LYS A 65 -5.47 -15.48 -41.17
CA LYS A 65 -6.38 -14.50 -40.58
C LYS A 65 -7.11 -15.05 -39.37
N VAL A 66 -7.10 -14.30 -38.27
CA VAL A 66 -7.73 -14.61 -37.00
C VAL A 66 -8.88 -13.64 -36.74
N LEU A 67 -10.04 -14.16 -36.41
CA LEU A 67 -11.21 -13.41 -35.98
C LEU A 67 -11.27 -13.44 -34.46
N TRP A 68 -11.40 -12.26 -33.87
CA TRP A 68 -11.44 -12.07 -32.41
C TRP A 68 -12.84 -11.72 -31.95
N SER A 69 -13.24 -12.26 -30.81
CA SER A 69 -14.50 -11.90 -30.15
C SER A 69 -14.41 -12.00 -28.64
N SER A 70 -15.18 -11.16 -27.95
CA SER A 70 -15.41 -11.22 -26.51
C SER A 70 -16.82 -11.77 -26.27
N ALA A 71 -16.95 -12.66 -25.28
CA ALA A 71 -18.25 -13.15 -24.84
C ALA A 71 -19.09 -12.06 -24.15
N ASP A 72 -18.40 -11.09 -23.48
CA ASP A 72 -19.02 -9.88 -22.95
C ASP A 72 -18.16 -8.64 -23.29
N PRO A 73 -18.47 -7.95 -24.41
CA PRO A 73 -17.74 -6.75 -24.80
C PRO A 73 -17.90 -5.55 -23.85
N SER A 74 -18.85 -5.59 -22.92
CA SER A 74 -19.00 -4.55 -21.90
C SER A 74 -17.98 -4.68 -20.76
N VAL A 75 -17.45 -5.90 -20.56
CA VAL A 75 -16.39 -6.19 -19.57
C VAL A 75 -15.02 -6.01 -20.22
N VAL A 76 -14.80 -6.65 -21.39
CA VAL A 76 -13.55 -6.56 -22.16
C VAL A 76 -13.87 -6.43 -23.64
N SER A 77 -13.41 -5.38 -24.28
CA SER A 77 -13.38 -5.29 -25.73
C SER A 77 -12.12 -5.93 -26.30
N VAL A 78 -12.18 -6.43 -27.55
CA VAL A 78 -11.01 -6.96 -28.26
C VAL A 78 -10.97 -6.42 -29.69
N ASN A 79 -9.78 -6.00 -30.10
CA ASN A 79 -9.51 -5.59 -31.46
C ASN A 79 -8.14 -6.10 -31.90
N ASP A 80 -8.12 -7.01 -32.85
CA ASP A 80 -6.91 -7.63 -33.41
C ASP A 80 -5.93 -8.15 -32.33
N GLY A 81 -6.47 -8.89 -31.33
CA GLY A 81 -5.72 -9.44 -30.22
C GLY A 81 -5.42 -8.46 -29.08
N VAL A 82 -5.58 -7.16 -29.29
CA VAL A 82 -5.49 -6.17 -28.21
C VAL A 82 -6.81 -6.15 -27.46
N ILE A 83 -6.76 -6.54 -26.19
CA ILE A 83 -7.92 -6.48 -25.29
C ILE A 83 -7.83 -5.24 -24.41
N THR A 84 -8.98 -4.63 -24.14
CA THR A 84 -9.13 -3.47 -23.24
C THR A 84 -10.13 -3.81 -22.14
N ALA A 85 -9.70 -3.70 -20.89
CA ALA A 85 -10.54 -3.89 -19.72
C ALA A 85 -11.45 -2.67 -19.50
N LEU A 86 -12.76 -2.84 -19.59
CA LEU A 86 -13.73 -1.74 -19.50
C LEU A 86 -14.46 -1.69 -18.17
N LYS A 87 -14.72 -2.83 -17.55
CA LYS A 87 -15.50 -2.96 -16.33
C LYS A 87 -15.08 -4.20 -15.56
N GLU A 88 -15.16 -4.14 -14.24
CA GLU A 88 -14.99 -5.30 -13.35
C GLU A 88 -15.90 -6.46 -13.77
N GLY A 89 -15.35 -7.66 -13.76
CA GLY A 89 -16.06 -8.88 -14.12
C GLY A 89 -15.14 -9.94 -14.71
N PHE A 90 -15.73 -10.93 -15.34
CA PHE A 90 -15.00 -11.95 -16.08
C PHE A 90 -15.66 -12.19 -17.43
N THR A 91 -14.85 -12.49 -18.42
CA THR A 91 -15.32 -12.84 -19.77
C THR A 91 -14.34 -13.79 -20.44
N THR A 92 -14.72 -14.33 -21.60
CA THR A 92 -13.86 -15.17 -22.41
C THR A 92 -13.58 -14.46 -23.73
N ILE A 93 -12.31 -14.33 -24.08
CA ILE A 93 -11.86 -13.90 -25.40
C ILE A 93 -11.64 -15.16 -26.25
N THR A 94 -12.22 -15.17 -27.42
CA THR A 94 -12.08 -16.24 -28.40
C THR A 94 -11.37 -15.73 -29.63
N ALA A 95 -10.31 -16.44 -30.02
CA ALA A 95 -9.65 -16.33 -31.30
C ALA A 95 -10.14 -17.51 -32.20
N LYS A 96 -10.51 -17.21 -33.44
CA LYS A 96 -10.99 -18.20 -34.40
C LYS A 96 -10.29 -18.01 -35.75
N SER A 97 -9.64 -19.03 -36.29
CA SER A 97 -9.07 -18.94 -37.64
C SER A 97 -10.19 -18.81 -38.68
N GLU A 98 -10.01 -17.93 -39.65
CA GLU A 98 -10.97 -17.80 -40.77
C GLU A 98 -11.01 -19.07 -41.61
N ASP A 99 -9.84 -19.69 -41.87
CA ASP A 99 -9.75 -21.03 -42.45
C ASP A 99 -9.96 -22.10 -41.37
N LYS A 100 -10.77 -23.13 -41.70
CA LYS A 100 -11.12 -24.30 -40.87
C LYS A 100 -11.78 -23.98 -39.52
N GLY A 101 -11.92 -22.72 -39.12
CA GLY A 101 -12.62 -22.32 -37.89
C GLY A 101 -12.04 -22.87 -36.58
N LYS A 102 -10.72 -23.11 -36.54
CA LYS A 102 -10.04 -23.52 -35.29
C LYS A 102 -10.13 -22.44 -34.24
N THR A 103 -10.36 -22.80 -32.98
CA THR A 103 -10.57 -21.86 -31.90
C THR A 103 -9.61 -22.06 -30.76
N ALA A 104 -9.20 -20.95 -30.14
CA ALA A 104 -8.51 -20.90 -28.85
C ALA A 104 -9.17 -19.84 -27.96
N MET A 105 -9.16 -20.06 -26.66
CA MET A 105 -9.85 -19.21 -25.68
C MET A 105 -8.92 -18.76 -24.60
N CYS A 106 -9.15 -17.53 -24.11
CA CYS A 106 -8.51 -16.98 -22.92
C CYS A 106 -9.59 -16.47 -21.97
N MET A 107 -9.59 -16.97 -20.74
CA MET A 107 -10.41 -16.40 -19.65
C MET A 107 -9.77 -15.10 -19.17
N VAL A 108 -10.53 -14.02 -19.15
CA VAL A 108 -10.08 -12.71 -18.68
C VAL A 108 -10.88 -12.33 -17.44
N THR A 109 -10.17 -12.12 -16.34
CA THR A 109 -10.72 -11.52 -15.10
C THR A 109 -10.30 -10.06 -15.06
N VAL A 110 -11.27 -9.17 -14.93
CA VAL A 110 -11.03 -7.72 -14.76
C VAL A 110 -11.31 -7.36 -13.32
N ILE A 111 -10.27 -6.86 -12.64
CA ILE A 111 -10.38 -6.38 -11.26
C ILE A 111 -10.53 -4.86 -11.23
N PRO A 112 -11.30 -4.31 -10.27
CA PRO A 112 -11.46 -2.87 -10.14
C PRO A 112 -10.16 -2.22 -9.69
N LYS A 113 -9.99 -0.98 -10.08
CA LYS A 113 -8.97 -0.08 -9.54
C LYS A 113 -9.61 0.77 -8.45
N ILE A 114 -9.13 0.62 -7.23
CA ILE A 114 -9.68 1.30 -6.06
C ILE A 114 -8.90 2.59 -5.81
N TYR A 115 -9.60 3.71 -5.79
CA TYR A 115 -9.02 5.02 -5.52
C TYR A 115 -9.07 5.34 -4.02
N LEU A 116 -7.93 5.20 -3.34
CA LEU A 116 -7.82 5.32 -1.89
C LEU A 116 -8.00 6.76 -1.38
N SER A 117 -7.76 7.78 -2.22
CA SER A 117 -7.98 9.18 -1.85
C SER A 117 -9.42 9.67 -2.08
N SER A 118 -10.37 8.79 -2.39
CA SER A 118 -11.78 9.16 -2.62
C SER A 118 -12.47 9.77 -1.40
N GLU A 119 -12.07 9.37 -0.19
CA GLU A 119 -12.57 9.89 1.09
C GLU A 119 -11.67 10.99 1.67
N GLY A 120 -10.61 11.37 0.95
CA GLY A 120 -9.63 12.36 1.34
C GLY A 120 -8.20 11.85 1.30
N THR A 121 -7.26 12.80 1.31
CA THR A 121 -5.82 12.50 1.34
C THR A 121 -5.37 12.26 2.78
N ALA A 122 -4.39 11.37 2.98
CA ALA A 122 -3.88 11.00 4.29
C ALA A 122 -2.44 10.48 4.21
N ASN A 123 -1.79 10.29 5.35
CA ASN A 123 -0.50 9.59 5.44
C ASN A 123 -0.68 8.07 5.60
N CYS A 124 -1.89 7.61 5.88
CA CYS A 124 -2.22 6.19 6.00
C CYS A 124 -3.45 5.86 5.15
N TYR A 125 -3.33 4.81 4.35
CA TYR A 125 -4.42 4.25 3.56
C TYR A 125 -4.72 2.82 3.98
N ILE A 126 -5.99 2.52 4.25
CA ILE A 126 -6.45 1.18 4.64
C ILE A 126 -6.77 0.38 3.37
N VAL A 127 -6.21 -0.83 3.28
CA VAL A 127 -6.43 -1.80 2.22
C VAL A 127 -6.99 -3.08 2.82
N SER A 128 -8.18 -3.51 2.37
CA SER A 128 -8.91 -4.60 3.03
C SER A 128 -9.17 -5.82 2.14
N SER A 129 -8.64 -5.83 0.92
CA SER A 129 -8.82 -6.95 -0.02
C SER A 129 -7.65 -7.06 -0.99
N ALA A 130 -7.56 -8.17 -1.70
CA ALA A 130 -6.72 -8.26 -2.88
C ALA A 130 -7.28 -7.36 -3.99
N GLY A 131 -6.40 -6.69 -4.75
CA GLY A 131 -6.82 -5.80 -5.83
C GLY A 131 -5.73 -4.84 -6.29
N ALA A 132 -6.16 -3.92 -7.16
CA ALA A 132 -5.35 -2.83 -7.65
C ALA A 132 -5.82 -1.51 -7.03
N TYR A 133 -4.87 -0.68 -6.64
CA TYR A 133 -5.09 0.52 -5.86
C TYR A 133 -4.36 1.71 -6.46
N GLU A 134 -4.91 2.88 -6.27
CA GLU A 134 -4.21 4.13 -6.55
C GLU A 134 -4.56 5.22 -5.54
N PHE A 135 -3.65 6.18 -5.38
CA PHE A 135 -3.89 7.38 -4.58
C PHE A 135 -3.12 8.58 -5.13
N THR A 136 -3.60 9.78 -4.80
CA THR A 136 -2.95 11.03 -5.16
C THR A 136 -1.72 11.26 -4.28
N PRO A 137 -0.51 11.45 -4.86
CA PRO A 137 0.71 11.67 -4.10
C PRO A 137 0.84 13.13 -3.64
N VAL A 138 0.14 13.46 -2.57
CA VAL A 138 0.21 14.77 -1.91
C VAL A 138 0.69 14.64 -0.48
N LYS A 139 1.16 15.72 0.12
CA LYS A 139 1.58 15.74 1.52
C LYS A 139 0.37 15.52 2.41
N GLY A 140 0.24 14.33 2.96
CA GLY A 140 -0.78 13.88 3.91
C GLY A 140 -2.07 14.69 3.84
N ASN A 141 -2.84 14.87 4.74
CA ASN A 141 -4.11 15.58 4.90
C ASN A 141 -4.26 16.96 4.16
N SER A 142 -3.73 17.08 2.94
CA SER A 142 -3.73 18.32 2.15
C SER A 142 -3.81 18.04 0.64
N ASN A 143 -3.85 19.10 -0.16
CA ASN A 143 -3.70 19.03 -1.62
C ASN A 143 -2.31 19.51 -2.09
N GLU A 144 -1.37 19.69 -1.15
CA GLU A 144 -0.02 20.15 -1.49
C GLU A 144 0.78 19.01 -2.13
N PRO A 145 1.29 19.20 -3.35
CA PRO A 145 2.09 18.18 -4.03
C PRO A 145 3.41 17.93 -3.28
N VAL A 146 3.91 16.70 -3.38
CA VAL A 146 5.17 16.31 -2.69
C VAL A 146 6.42 16.90 -3.36
N GLY A 147 6.31 17.48 -4.56
CA GLY A 147 7.41 18.01 -5.36
C GLY A 147 7.57 17.26 -6.68
N ASP A 148 8.74 17.43 -7.34
CA ASP A 148 9.05 16.85 -8.64
C ASP A 148 9.34 15.34 -8.49
N MET A 149 8.27 14.57 -8.48
CA MET A 149 8.30 13.12 -8.31
C MET A 149 8.70 12.41 -9.60
N ALA A 150 9.71 11.54 -9.53
CA ALA A 150 10.17 10.71 -10.65
C ALA A 150 9.72 9.25 -10.53
N SER A 151 9.61 8.71 -9.31
CA SER A 151 9.26 7.32 -9.07
C SER A 151 8.58 7.11 -7.72
N ALA A 152 8.01 5.92 -7.56
CA ALA A 152 7.52 5.41 -6.28
C ALA A 152 8.04 3.99 -6.04
N GLU A 153 8.31 3.65 -4.78
CA GLU A 153 8.76 2.31 -4.39
C GLU A 153 8.28 1.93 -2.99
N VAL A 154 8.24 0.64 -2.70
CA VAL A 154 8.05 0.12 -1.35
C VAL A 154 9.35 0.29 -0.57
N LEU A 155 9.31 0.99 0.56
CA LEU A 155 10.47 1.10 1.47
C LEU A 155 10.64 -0.15 2.32
N TRP A 156 9.54 -0.67 2.86
CA TRP A 156 9.53 -1.87 3.69
C TRP A 156 8.14 -2.47 3.82
N GLU A 157 8.11 -3.75 4.16
CA GLU A 157 6.91 -4.52 4.48
C GLU A 157 7.13 -5.30 5.77
N THR A 158 6.07 -5.51 6.56
CA THR A 158 6.08 -6.38 7.75
C THR A 158 4.71 -7.03 7.97
N PHE A 159 4.70 -8.28 8.43
CA PHE A 159 3.48 -8.92 8.97
C PHE A 159 3.23 -8.55 10.44
N GLY A 160 4.18 -7.86 11.08
CA GLY A 160 4.14 -7.58 12.51
C GLY A 160 4.42 -8.80 13.38
N THR A 161 5.09 -9.80 12.84
CA THR A 161 5.41 -11.08 13.49
C THR A 161 6.91 -11.40 13.40
N ASP A 162 7.31 -12.58 13.85
CA ASP A 162 8.67 -13.14 13.67
C ASP A 162 8.91 -13.76 12.28
N ALA A 163 7.87 -13.83 11.44
CA ALA A 163 8.00 -14.22 10.05
C ALA A 163 8.55 -13.06 9.20
N THR A 164 9.63 -13.30 8.48
CA THR A 164 10.20 -12.32 7.55
C THR A 164 9.40 -12.34 6.24
N PRO A 165 8.78 -11.22 5.84
CA PRO A 165 8.15 -11.14 4.53
C PRO A 165 9.20 -11.11 3.41
N ALA A 166 8.88 -11.67 2.25
CA ALA A 166 9.58 -11.38 1.03
C ALA A 166 9.09 -10.03 0.44
N VAL A 167 9.93 -9.35 -0.33
CA VAL A 167 9.52 -8.14 -1.04
C VAL A 167 8.36 -8.47 -1.99
N GLY A 168 7.26 -7.76 -1.87
CA GLY A 168 6.05 -7.98 -2.65
C GLY A 168 5.04 -8.96 -2.04
N ASP A 169 5.27 -9.44 -0.82
CA ASP A 169 4.31 -10.29 -0.10
C ASP A 169 3.02 -9.51 0.28
N LEU A 170 3.10 -8.20 0.40
CA LEU A 170 1.97 -7.33 0.74
C LEU A 170 1.61 -6.36 -0.39
N VAL A 171 2.62 -5.73 -1.02
CA VAL A 171 2.44 -4.69 -2.04
C VAL A 171 3.36 -4.95 -3.23
N THR A 172 2.78 -5.01 -4.43
CA THR A 172 3.50 -5.28 -5.67
C THR A 172 3.22 -4.19 -6.71
N ASN A 173 3.99 -4.18 -7.80
CA ASN A 173 3.75 -3.34 -8.98
C ASN A 173 3.61 -1.84 -8.69
N VAL A 174 4.35 -1.33 -7.68
CA VAL A 174 4.33 0.10 -7.34
C VAL A 174 4.87 0.92 -8.50
N LYS A 175 4.09 1.90 -8.95
CA LYS A 175 4.42 2.77 -10.08
C LYS A 175 3.88 4.18 -9.84
N TYR A 176 4.58 5.19 -10.37
CA TYR A 176 4.05 6.53 -10.53
C TYR A 176 3.64 6.73 -11.99
N ILE A 177 2.34 6.85 -12.25
CA ILE A 177 1.77 6.95 -13.59
C ILE A 177 0.64 7.97 -13.59
N ASN A 178 0.62 8.86 -14.57
CA ASN A 178 -0.46 9.84 -14.79
C ASN A 178 -0.81 10.68 -13.55
N GLY A 179 0.21 11.00 -12.73
CA GLY A 179 0.02 11.82 -11.53
C GLY A 179 -0.51 11.06 -10.31
N ALA A 180 -0.61 9.75 -10.36
CA ALA A 180 -1.01 8.88 -9.24
C ALA A 180 0.06 7.84 -8.90
N ILE A 181 0.13 7.43 -7.64
CA ILE A 181 0.82 6.21 -7.23
C ILE A 181 -0.16 5.06 -7.35
N CYS A 182 0.22 4.07 -8.17
CA CYS A 182 -0.53 2.84 -8.38
C CYS A 182 0.23 1.66 -7.77
N PHE A 183 -0.48 0.72 -7.20
CA PHE A 183 0.08 -0.53 -6.69
C PHE A 183 -0.98 -1.65 -6.69
N GLU A 184 -0.53 -2.88 -6.50
CA GLU A 184 -1.38 -4.05 -6.37
C GLU A 184 -1.08 -4.78 -5.07
N THR A 185 -2.03 -5.58 -4.60
CA THR A 185 -1.79 -6.60 -3.58
C THR A 185 -1.84 -7.98 -4.22
N PRO A 186 -1.10 -8.98 -3.70
CA PRO A 186 -1.21 -10.35 -4.19
C PRO A 186 -2.64 -10.88 -4.17
N SER A 187 -2.96 -11.82 -5.07
CA SER A 187 -4.29 -12.44 -5.17
C SER A 187 -4.71 -13.16 -3.88
N VAL A 188 -3.75 -13.65 -3.11
CA VAL A 188 -3.97 -14.12 -1.74
C VAL A 188 -3.67 -12.95 -0.80
N PHE A 189 -4.72 -12.27 -0.36
CA PHE A 189 -4.59 -11.13 0.53
C PHE A 189 -3.99 -11.53 1.87
N ARG A 190 -2.97 -10.79 2.30
CA ARG A 190 -2.30 -10.97 3.60
C ARG A 190 -2.35 -9.67 4.39
N LYS A 191 -2.64 -9.76 5.68
CA LYS A 191 -2.62 -8.60 6.58
C LYS A 191 -1.17 -8.25 6.95
N GLY A 192 -0.90 -6.97 7.08
CA GLY A 192 0.41 -6.43 7.42
C GLY A 192 0.48 -4.94 7.21
N ASN A 193 1.69 -4.44 7.11
CA ASN A 193 1.96 -3.02 6.90
C ASN A 193 3.08 -2.86 5.88
N ALA A 194 2.93 -1.87 5.01
CA ALA A 194 3.95 -1.46 4.06
C ALA A 194 4.08 0.07 4.06
N VAL A 195 5.23 0.58 3.67
CA VAL A 195 5.42 2.00 3.42
C VAL A 195 5.87 2.19 1.98
N ILE A 196 5.14 3.04 1.25
CA ILE A 196 5.49 3.48 -0.11
C ILE A 196 6.08 4.89 -0.02
N ALA A 197 7.20 5.13 -0.72
CA ALA A 197 7.80 6.45 -0.85
C ALA A 197 7.73 6.99 -2.27
N ALA A 198 7.54 8.31 -2.37
CA ALA A 198 7.80 9.10 -3.56
C ALA A 198 9.26 9.52 -3.58
N LYS A 199 9.92 9.41 -4.75
CA LYS A 199 11.31 9.81 -4.94
C LYS A 199 11.47 10.77 -6.10
N ASP A 200 12.45 11.70 -5.95
CA ASP A 200 12.90 12.55 -7.04
C ASP A 200 13.79 11.78 -8.05
N ALA A 201 14.26 12.48 -9.08
CA ALA A 201 15.14 11.89 -10.10
C ALA A 201 16.53 11.49 -9.58
N ASN A 202 16.92 11.96 -8.40
CA ASN A 202 18.19 11.62 -7.73
C ASN A 202 18.02 10.45 -6.75
N GLY A 203 16.80 9.96 -6.55
CA GLY A 203 16.47 8.90 -5.59
C GLY A 203 16.22 9.40 -4.17
N ASN A 204 16.18 10.71 -3.91
CA ASN A 204 15.85 11.25 -2.61
C ASN A 204 14.37 11.08 -2.31
N ILE A 205 14.03 10.72 -1.07
CA ILE A 205 12.63 10.59 -0.63
C ILE A 205 12.03 12.00 -0.45
N LEU A 206 10.93 12.24 -1.16
CA LEU A 206 10.13 13.47 -1.05
C LEU A 206 9.03 13.34 -0.01
N TRP A 207 8.41 12.17 0.08
CA TRP A 207 7.33 11.83 1.01
C TRP A 207 7.14 10.32 1.09
N SER A 208 6.41 9.84 2.10
CA SER A 208 6.06 8.42 2.29
C SER A 208 4.66 8.29 2.88
N TRP A 209 4.02 7.16 2.57
CA TRP A 209 2.67 6.80 3.03
C TRP A 209 2.66 5.40 3.59
N HIS A 210 1.96 5.23 4.68
CA HIS A 210 1.68 3.94 5.29
C HIS A 210 0.51 3.27 4.57
N ILE A 211 0.71 2.05 4.07
CA ILE A 211 -0.34 1.19 3.53
C ILE A 211 -0.66 0.15 4.60
N TRP A 212 -1.84 0.27 5.17
CA TRP A 212 -2.32 -0.57 6.25
C TRP A 212 -3.22 -1.67 5.72
N LEU A 213 -2.65 -2.88 5.54
CA LEU A 213 -3.37 -4.04 5.01
C LEU A 213 -4.05 -4.79 6.16
N THR A 214 -5.35 -4.58 6.31
CA THR A 214 -6.17 -5.17 7.37
C THR A 214 -7.64 -5.21 6.96
N ASP A 215 -8.47 -6.00 7.64
CA ASP A 215 -9.92 -5.81 7.57
C ASP A 215 -10.28 -4.38 8.02
N LYS A 216 -11.35 -3.83 7.47
CA LYS A 216 -11.79 -2.47 7.81
C LYS A 216 -11.97 -2.36 9.32
N PRO A 217 -11.24 -1.46 10.01
CA PRO A 217 -11.42 -1.23 11.44
C PRO A 217 -12.85 -0.80 11.77
N GLU A 218 -13.37 -1.24 12.90
CA GLU A 218 -14.70 -0.87 13.38
C GLU A 218 -14.66 0.43 14.20
N GLU A 219 -15.81 1.13 14.22
CA GLU A 219 -15.99 2.34 14.99
C GLU A 219 -16.44 2.00 16.42
N GLN A 220 -15.77 2.54 17.42
CA GLN A 220 -16.11 2.43 18.84
C GLN A 220 -16.52 3.77 19.40
N VAL A 221 -17.80 3.93 19.74
CA VAL A 221 -18.34 5.16 20.34
C VAL A 221 -18.08 5.13 21.85
N TYR A 222 -17.33 6.13 22.33
CA TYR A 222 -17.03 6.25 23.77
C TYR A 222 -18.13 7.04 24.50
N TYR A 223 -18.24 6.78 25.81
CA TYR A 223 -19.24 7.42 26.67
C TYR A 223 -19.14 8.94 26.71
N ASN A 224 -20.18 9.58 27.18
CA ASN A 224 -20.27 11.01 27.49
C ASN A 224 -19.91 11.92 26.30
N GLY A 225 -20.12 11.46 25.07
CA GLY A 225 -19.76 12.22 23.87
C GLY A 225 -18.25 12.44 23.72
N ALA A 226 -17.46 11.52 24.26
CA ALA A 226 -16.00 11.62 24.23
C ALA A 226 -15.40 11.49 22.83
N GLY A 227 -16.15 10.90 21.89
CA GLY A 227 -15.75 10.71 20.50
C GLY A 227 -15.90 9.26 20.06
N THR A 228 -15.62 9.03 18.79
CA THR A 228 -15.61 7.70 18.17
C THR A 228 -14.17 7.33 17.84
N PHE A 229 -13.71 6.19 18.29
CA PHE A 229 -12.33 5.69 18.06
C PHE A 229 -12.35 4.49 17.10
N LEU A 230 -11.22 4.21 16.46
CA LEU A 230 -11.02 2.92 15.82
C LEU A 230 -10.89 1.82 16.89
N ASP A 231 -11.34 0.60 16.57
CA ASP A 231 -11.30 -0.56 17.47
C ASP A 231 -9.87 -1.06 17.77
N ARG A 232 -8.88 -0.59 17.02
CA ARG A 232 -7.50 -1.06 17.07
C ARG A 232 -6.48 0.07 16.89
N ASN A 233 -5.23 -0.20 17.26
CA ASN A 233 -4.12 0.71 17.06
C ASN A 233 -3.81 0.88 15.57
N LEU A 234 -3.29 2.04 15.20
CA LEU A 234 -2.82 2.31 13.83
C LEU A 234 -1.74 1.28 13.43
N GLY A 235 -1.96 0.60 12.31
CA GLY A 235 -1.11 -0.50 11.86
C GLY A 235 -1.42 -1.88 12.46
N ALA A 236 -2.42 -2.01 13.35
CA ALA A 236 -2.80 -3.30 13.90
C ALA A 236 -3.53 -4.17 12.87
N THR A 237 -3.16 -5.43 12.79
CA THR A 237 -3.74 -6.42 11.86
C THR A 237 -4.86 -7.25 12.47
N SER A 238 -5.13 -7.05 13.78
CA SER A 238 -6.20 -7.68 14.54
C SER A 238 -6.75 -6.72 15.61
N ALA A 239 -8.00 -6.93 16.02
CA ALA A 239 -8.61 -6.31 17.20
C ALA A 239 -8.86 -7.34 18.32
N THR A 240 -8.51 -8.61 18.12
CA THR A 240 -8.76 -9.70 19.08
C THR A 240 -7.77 -9.63 20.26
N PRO A 241 -8.25 -9.45 21.49
CA PRO A 241 -7.38 -9.45 22.68
C PRO A 241 -6.44 -10.64 22.74
N GLY A 242 -5.16 -10.39 23.03
CA GLY A 242 -4.16 -11.42 23.17
C GLY A 242 -3.42 -11.83 21.90
N GLU A 243 -3.85 -11.33 20.73
CA GLU A 243 -3.12 -11.57 19.48
C GLU A 243 -1.99 -10.53 19.27
N VAL A 244 -0.85 -10.97 18.74
CA VAL A 244 0.29 -10.07 18.42
C VAL A 244 -0.10 -8.97 17.41
N GLY A 245 -1.01 -9.28 16.51
CA GLY A 245 -1.52 -8.34 15.51
C GLY A 245 -2.22 -7.11 16.09
N THR A 246 -2.55 -7.09 17.39
CA THR A 246 -3.20 -5.96 18.06
C THR A 246 -2.23 -4.84 18.43
N LEU A 247 -0.93 -5.10 18.49
CA LEU A 247 0.07 -4.13 18.95
C LEU A 247 0.09 -2.87 18.09
N GLY A 248 -0.07 -3.01 16.77
CA GLY A 248 0.02 -1.91 15.81
C GLY A 248 1.47 -1.42 15.66
N LEU A 249 1.62 -0.25 15.06
CA LEU A 249 2.94 0.35 14.81
C LEU A 249 3.23 1.47 15.80
N PHE A 250 4.52 1.81 15.96
CA PHE A 250 4.97 2.90 16.81
C PHE A 250 5.22 4.16 16.01
N TYR A 251 4.97 5.33 16.61
CA TYR A 251 5.18 6.64 16.02
C TYR A 251 5.93 7.56 17.00
N GLN A 252 6.96 8.26 16.54
CA GLN A 252 7.51 9.37 17.32
C GLN A 252 6.55 10.55 17.28
N TRP A 253 6.38 11.25 18.39
CA TRP A 253 5.40 12.33 18.50
C TRP A 253 5.58 13.38 17.39
N GLY A 254 4.54 13.65 16.64
CA GLY A 254 4.56 14.62 15.55
C GLY A 254 5.08 14.09 14.20
N ARG A 255 5.60 12.86 14.12
CA ARG A 255 6.01 12.21 12.86
C ARG A 255 4.87 11.40 12.24
N LYS A 256 4.83 11.39 10.91
CA LYS A 256 3.86 10.62 10.13
C LYS A 256 4.29 9.18 9.85
N ASP A 257 5.58 8.88 9.96
CA ASP A 257 6.17 7.62 9.55
C ASP A 257 6.23 6.62 10.71
N PRO A 258 5.78 5.37 10.47
CA PRO A 258 5.75 4.34 11.50
C PRO A 258 7.07 3.60 11.65
N PHE A 259 7.28 3.08 12.86
CA PHE A 259 8.29 2.08 13.22
C PHE A 259 7.63 0.76 13.59
N ILE A 260 8.29 -0.35 13.29
CA ILE A 260 7.75 -1.68 13.57
C ILE A 260 7.66 -1.96 15.08
N GLN A 261 6.65 -2.74 15.44
CA GLN A 261 6.35 -3.17 16.81
C GLN A 261 7.12 -4.42 17.22
N SER A 262 6.77 -4.96 18.40
CA SER A 262 7.19 -6.29 18.81
C SER A 262 6.52 -7.40 17.97
N SER A 263 7.24 -8.49 17.73
CA SER A 263 6.70 -9.74 17.18
C SER A 263 6.03 -10.63 18.24
N SER A 264 6.04 -10.19 19.49
CA SER A 264 5.50 -10.92 20.64
C SER A 264 4.63 -9.99 21.47
N ILE A 265 3.49 -10.49 21.94
CA ILE A 265 2.62 -9.74 22.86
C ILE A 265 3.15 -9.69 24.30
N SER A 266 4.15 -10.52 24.61
CA SER A 266 4.68 -10.70 25.98
C SER A 266 6.18 -10.50 26.10
N LYS A 267 6.87 -10.11 25.03
CA LYS A 267 8.33 -9.95 25.02
C LYS A 267 8.76 -8.76 24.15
N ASN A 268 9.87 -8.14 24.52
CA ASN A 268 10.52 -7.07 23.77
C ASN A 268 11.36 -7.65 22.61
N VAL A 269 10.71 -8.13 21.56
CA VAL A 269 11.36 -8.73 20.37
C VAL A 269 10.85 -8.04 19.11
N GLU A 270 11.72 -7.40 18.37
CA GLU A 270 11.34 -6.68 17.16
C GLU A 270 10.75 -7.60 16.09
N ALA A 271 9.66 -7.19 15.48
CA ALA A 271 9.06 -7.90 14.35
C ALA A 271 9.99 -7.87 13.13
N LYS A 272 9.83 -8.85 12.23
CA LYS A 272 10.61 -8.93 11.00
C LYS A 272 10.02 -8.04 9.90
N SER A 273 10.90 -7.55 9.04
CA SER A 273 10.55 -6.75 7.87
C SER A 273 11.45 -7.09 6.68
N THR A 274 11.11 -6.56 5.51
CA THR A 274 11.89 -6.75 4.27
C THR A 274 13.23 -6.04 4.30
N ILE A 275 13.49 -5.13 5.26
CA ILE A 275 14.75 -4.38 5.38
C ILE A 275 15.43 -4.63 6.72
N ALA A 276 16.75 -4.45 6.74
CA ALA A 276 17.48 -4.19 7.98
C ALA A 276 17.30 -2.71 8.35
N TRP A 277 16.76 -2.46 9.54
CA TRP A 277 16.54 -1.08 9.98
C TRP A 277 17.88 -0.37 10.22
N PRO A 278 18.00 0.90 9.78
CA PRO A 278 19.21 1.67 10.05
C PRO A 278 19.38 1.90 11.55
N SER A 279 20.61 2.12 11.97
CA SER A 279 20.91 2.56 13.32
C SER A 279 20.23 3.90 13.60
N TYR A 280 19.87 4.12 14.87
CA TYR A 280 19.35 5.43 15.29
C TYR A 280 20.41 6.53 15.11
N VAL A 281 19.93 7.77 14.97
CA VAL A 281 20.75 8.98 15.04
C VAL A 281 20.35 9.81 16.26
N LYS A 282 21.30 10.54 16.85
CA LYS A 282 20.99 11.48 17.94
C LYS A 282 20.41 12.77 17.38
N SER A 283 19.43 13.32 18.05
CA SER A 283 18.86 14.63 17.72
C SER A 283 19.89 15.74 17.86
N ASP A 284 20.11 16.48 16.79
CA ASP A 284 20.94 17.68 16.72
C ASP A 284 20.37 18.67 15.67
N MET A 285 21.07 19.75 15.37
CA MET A 285 20.63 20.74 14.37
C MET A 285 20.48 20.17 12.95
N THR A 286 21.13 19.05 12.64
CA THR A 286 21.08 18.40 11.31
C THR A 286 20.01 17.34 11.26
N ASN A 287 19.98 16.43 12.24
CA ASN A 287 19.13 15.25 12.25
C ASN A 287 17.78 15.48 12.94
N GLY A 288 17.72 16.44 13.85
CA GLY A 288 16.51 16.77 14.62
C GLY A 288 15.59 17.73 13.88
N THR A 289 15.39 17.57 12.58
CA THR A 289 14.52 18.42 11.76
C THR A 289 13.40 17.62 11.10
N MET A 290 12.28 18.27 10.77
CA MET A 290 11.19 17.60 10.06
C MET A 290 11.62 17.23 8.64
N GLU A 291 12.42 18.06 8.00
CA GLU A 291 12.97 17.80 6.66
C GLU A 291 13.81 16.51 6.66
N TYR A 292 14.69 16.37 7.66
CA TYR A 292 15.46 15.14 7.82
C TYR A 292 14.57 13.93 8.10
N ALA A 293 13.58 14.07 8.97
CA ALA A 293 12.64 12.99 9.31
C ALA A 293 11.83 12.52 8.09
N VAL A 294 11.38 13.44 7.22
CA VAL A 294 10.67 13.13 5.97
C VAL A 294 11.58 12.46 4.96
N ALA A 295 12.81 12.92 4.80
CA ALA A 295 13.80 12.34 3.90
C ALA A 295 14.33 10.97 4.38
N ASN A 296 14.22 10.68 5.68
CA ASN A 296 14.71 9.46 6.32
C ASN A 296 13.61 8.77 7.17
N PRO A 297 12.52 8.31 6.56
CA PRO A 297 11.34 7.80 7.28
C PRO A 297 11.62 6.55 8.10
N THR A 298 12.64 5.77 7.77
CA THR A 298 13.05 4.55 8.49
C THR A 298 14.07 4.82 9.62
N THR A 299 14.60 6.03 9.72
CA THR A 299 15.61 6.36 10.76
C THR A 299 14.95 6.82 12.04
N PHE A 300 15.23 6.12 13.14
CA PHE A 300 14.84 6.56 14.48
C PHE A 300 15.71 7.72 14.93
N ILE A 301 15.10 8.83 15.35
CA ILE A 301 15.83 10.01 15.84
C ILE A 301 15.75 10.00 17.37
N ALA A 302 16.82 9.56 18.01
CA ALA A 302 16.90 9.46 19.46
C ALA A 302 17.08 10.84 20.12
N GLY A 303 16.65 10.95 21.36
CA GLY A 303 17.02 12.08 22.19
C GLY A 303 18.54 12.14 22.42
N ASN A 304 19.04 13.30 22.78
CA ASN A 304 20.45 13.52 23.03
C ASN A 304 20.70 13.79 24.54
N LEU A 305 21.49 12.93 25.16
CA LEU A 305 21.87 13.05 26.59
C LEU A 305 23.18 13.81 26.82
N ASP A 306 23.88 14.24 25.78
CA ASP A 306 25.13 14.97 25.92
C ASP A 306 24.88 16.29 26.67
N LEU A 307 25.68 16.58 27.68
CA LEU A 307 25.49 17.72 28.58
C LEU A 307 25.41 19.08 27.87
N LEU A 308 26.01 19.19 26.68
CA LEU A 308 25.98 20.40 25.85
C LEU A 308 24.72 20.49 24.96
N ASN A 309 24.06 19.37 24.71
CA ASN A 309 22.92 19.27 23.78
C ASN A 309 21.80 18.39 24.37
N PHE A 310 21.58 18.49 25.70
CA PHE A 310 20.56 17.70 26.39
C PHE A 310 19.19 17.95 25.79
N ASN A 311 18.65 16.95 25.09
CA ASN A 311 17.35 17.00 24.43
C ASN A 311 16.62 15.68 24.55
N GLN A 312 15.47 15.66 25.20
CA GLN A 312 14.59 14.49 25.30
C GLN A 312 13.58 14.41 24.14
N ASN A 313 13.73 15.30 23.16
CA ASN A 313 12.90 15.36 21.98
C ASN A 313 13.70 14.87 20.75
N TRP A 314 13.06 14.19 19.81
CA TRP A 314 13.68 13.89 18.53
C TRP A 314 13.87 15.15 17.67
N PHE A 315 13.01 16.16 17.87
CA PHE A 315 13.09 17.42 17.17
C PHE A 315 13.98 18.41 17.94
N PHE A 316 14.97 18.96 17.29
CA PHE A 316 15.90 19.90 17.87
C PHE A 316 15.37 21.33 17.74
N VAL A 317 15.32 22.07 18.82
CA VAL A 317 14.89 23.49 18.87
C VAL A 317 15.93 24.29 19.63
N ASP A 318 16.49 25.30 18.97
CA ASP A 318 17.63 26.07 19.52
C ASP A 318 17.24 27.11 20.60
N SER A 319 16.02 27.63 20.68
CA SER A 319 15.73 28.67 21.65
C SER A 319 14.28 29.08 21.93
N ASP A 320 13.28 28.71 21.14
CA ASP A 320 11.88 29.08 21.42
C ASP A 320 10.89 27.93 21.10
N GLU A 321 10.71 27.10 22.11
CA GLU A 321 10.00 25.85 22.00
C GLU A 321 8.48 25.98 21.70
N SER A 322 7.87 27.12 22.09
CA SER A 322 6.40 27.20 22.16
C SER A 322 5.69 27.26 20.82
N SER A 323 6.34 27.75 19.75
CA SER A 323 5.71 27.90 18.42
C SER A 323 6.03 26.75 17.45
N ALA A 324 7.13 26.04 17.63
CA ALA A 324 7.56 24.96 16.75
C ALA A 324 6.65 23.72 16.85
N TYR A 325 6.14 23.42 18.04
CA TYR A 325 5.34 22.21 18.29
C TYR A 325 3.94 22.23 17.68
N LYS A 326 3.33 23.40 17.50
CA LYS A 326 1.99 23.55 16.93
C LYS A 326 1.90 23.17 15.43
N LYS A 327 3.04 22.78 14.84
CA LYS A 327 3.13 22.48 13.41
C LYS A 327 3.11 20.99 13.08
N PHE A 328 3.15 20.11 14.09
CA PHE A 328 3.25 18.66 13.85
C PHE A 328 1.90 17.98 13.96
N TRP A 329 1.42 17.68 15.14
CA TRP A 329 0.06 17.21 15.35
C TRP A 329 -0.74 18.31 16.02
N THR A 330 -1.94 18.56 15.54
CA THR A 330 -2.81 19.61 16.08
C THR A 330 -4.01 19.01 16.79
N GLU A 331 -4.50 19.75 17.76
CA GLU A 331 -5.69 19.40 18.54
C GLU A 331 -6.95 19.91 17.84
N SER A 332 -8.07 19.17 17.97
CA SER A 332 -9.39 19.68 17.57
C SER A 332 -9.74 20.92 18.43
N PRO A 333 -10.29 22.01 17.86
CA PRO A 333 -10.87 22.11 16.51
C PRO A 333 -9.88 22.51 15.38
N GLU A 334 -8.59 22.64 15.65
CA GLU A 334 -7.62 22.98 14.60
C GLU A 334 -7.60 21.88 13.52
N PRO A 335 -7.46 22.22 12.23
CA PRO A 335 -7.34 21.25 11.16
C PRO A 335 -6.18 20.28 11.38
N LYS A 336 -6.31 19.05 10.92
CA LYS A 336 -5.21 18.09 10.86
C LYS A 336 -4.03 18.68 10.08
N THR A 337 -2.83 18.46 10.60
CA THR A 337 -1.62 18.82 9.84
C THR A 337 -1.29 17.76 8.80
N ILE A 338 -0.38 18.12 7.88
CA ILE A 338 0.19 17.18 6.90
C ILE A 338 0.96 16.02 7.56
N TYR A 339 1.29 16.11 8.84
CA TYR A 339 2.09 15.11 9.57
C TYR A 339 1.25 14.17 10.45
N ASP A 340 -0.05 14.36 10.56
CA ASP A 340 -0.92 13.43 11.31
C ASP A 340 -0.94 12.06 10.61
N PRO A 341 -0.61 10.95 11.31
CA PRO A 341 -0.45 9.64 10.70
C PRO A 341 -1.76 8.89 10.45
N CYS A 342 -2.90 9.36 10.98
CA CYS A 342 -4.18 8.67 10.91
C CYS A 342 -4.78 8.72 9.50
N PRO A 343 -5.63 7.75 9.13
CA PRO A 343 -6.38 7.74 7.87
C PRO A 343 -7.26 8.98 7.68
N ALA A 344 -7.78 9.19 6.48
CA ALA A 344 -8.75 10.23 6.18
C ALA A 344 -9.99 10.10 7.10
N GLY A 345 -10.50 11.24 7.61
CA GLY A 345 -11.61 11.28 8.58
C GLY A 345 -11.25 10.89 10.01
N TRP A 346 -9.97 10.59 10.28
CA TRP A 346 -9.45 10.21 11.60
C TRP A 346 -8.22 11.04 11.93
N ARG A 347 -7.96 11.25 13.24
CA ARG A 347 -6.82 12.01 13.72
C ARG A 347 -6.25 11.43 15.02
N VAL A 348 -5.04 11.87 15.38
CA VAL A 348 -4.48 11.63 16.71
C VAL A 348 -5.34 12.32 17.76
N PRO A 349 -5.75 11.64 18.87
CA PRO A 349 -6.64 12.22 19.87
C PRO A 349 -6.02 13.38 20.63
N VAL A 350 -6.84 14.30 21.09
CA VAL A 350 -6.44 15.42 21.99
C VAL A 350 -6.07 14.88 23.37
N GLY A 351 -5.06 15.46 24.02
CA GLY A 351 -4.45 14.93 25.22
C GLY A 351 -4.30 15.85 26.41
N ASP A 352 -4.94 17.03 26.43
CA ASP A 352 -4.89 17.91 27.59
C ASP A 352 -5.93 17.50 28.68
N TYR A 353 -6.14 18.37 29.71
CA TYR A 353 -7.01 18.14 30.88
C TYR A 353 -8.50 17.84 30.57
N LYS A 354 -8.90 17.73 29.32
CA LYS A 354 -10.26 17.34 28.88
C LYS A 354 -10.19 16.43 27.66
N ASN A 355 -9.20 15.56 27.65
CA ASN A 355 -9.02 14.60 26.57
C ASN A 355 -10.22 13.63 26.45
N ALA A 356 -10.26 12.87 25.37
CA ALA A 356 -11.37 11.98 25.11
C ALA A 356 -11.56 10.91 26.21
N TRP A 357 -10.45 10.41 26.77
CA TRP A 357 -10.52 9.38 27.83
C TRP A 357 -11.07 9.95 29.14
N ASP A 358 -10.66 11.16 29.55
CA ASP A 358 -11.25 11.85 30.72
C ASP A 358 -12.74 12.12 30.53
N ARG A 359 -13.13 12.57 29.34
CA ARG A 359 -14.56 12.78 29.03
C ARG A 359 -15.34 11.47 29.09
N ALA A 360 -14.78 10.37 28.54
CA ALA A 360 -15.42 9.05 28.56
C ALA A 360 -15.66 8.55 30.00
N MET A 361 -14.69 8.73 30.89
CA MET A 361 -14.83 8.38 32.32
C MET A 361 -15.84 9.22 33.06
N GLY A 362 -15.97 10.50 32.71
CA GLY A 362 -16.88 11.44 33.36
C GLY A 362 -16.38 11.96 34.72
N PRO A 363 -17.03 12.98 35.29
CA PRO A 363 -16.55 13.74 36.45
C PRO A 363 -16.54 12.99 37.80
N SER A 364 -17.20 11.86 37.87
CA SER A 364 -17.33 11.06 39.11
C SER A 364 -16.41 9.85 39.16
N TYR A 365 -15.56 9.67 38.14
CA TYR A 365 -14.67 8.50 38.08
C TYR A 365 -13.49 8.68 39.05
N THR A 366 -13.38 7.76 39.98
CA THR A 366 -12.19 7.63 40.82
C THR A 366 -11.39 6.44 40.32
N TYR A 367 -10.08 6.58 40.10
CA TYR A 367 -9.14 5.60 39.57
C TYR A 367 -9.00 4.31 40.43
N THR A 368 -10.04 3.89 41.12
CA THR A 368 -10.02 2.68 41.93
C THR A 368 -10.45 1.47 41.12
N GLY A 369 -9.47 0.71 40.67
CA GLY A 369 -9.70 -0.64 40.22
C GLY A 369 -9.92 -0.87 38.72
N VAL A 370 -9.07 -0.33 37.87
CA VAL A 370 -8.92 -0.91 36.53
C VAL A 370 -8.21 -2.26 36.71
N THR A 371 -8.98 -3.33 36.88
CA THR A 371 -8.44 -4.64 37.30
C THR A 371 -8.54 -5.70 36.20
N ASP A 372 -9.12 -5.40 35.05
CA ASP A 372 -9.24 -6.39 33.97
C ASP A 372 -8.01 -6.38 33.08
N LYS A 373 -6.87 -6.71 33.69
CA LYS A 373 -5.62 -6.99 32.96
C LYS A 373 -5.72 -8.40 32.40
N SER A 374 -6.19 -8.52 31.19
CA SER A 374 -6.28 -9.80 30.51
C SER A 374 -5.48 -9.77 29.19
N TYR A 375 -4.87 -10.89 28.83
CA TYR A 375 -4.20 -11.07 27.54
C TYR A 375 -3.13 -10.01 27.23
N TYR A 376 -2.34 -9.55 28.22
CA TYR A 376 -1.29 -8.52 28.05
C TYR A 376 -1.83 -7.16 27.57
N GLY A 377 -3.00 -6.79 28.03
CA GLY A 377 -3.67 -5.54 27.74
C GLY A 377 -4.72 -5.22 28.79
N MET A 378 -5.50 -4.21 28.56
CA MET A 378 -6.54 -3.77 29.46
C MET A 378 -7.87 -3.54 28.73
N ASN A 379 -8.96 -4.08 29.31
CA ASN A 379 -10.30 -3.87 28.81
C ASN A 379 -10.93 -2.64 29.49
N PHE A 380 -11.22 -1.62 28.69
CA PHE A 380 -11.81 -0.37 29.11
C PHE A 380 -13.31 -0.24 28.80
N SER A 381 -13.98 -1.32 28.39
CA SER A 381 -15.42 -1.29 28.01
C SER A 381 -16.30 -0.73 29.12
N GLY A 382 -16.06 -1.11 30.38
CA GLY A 382 -16.78 -0.59 31.53
C GLY A 382 -16.47 0.86 31.89
N ILE A 383 -15.43 1.43 31.34
CA ILE A 383 -14.92 2.79 31.66
C ILE A 383 -15.18 3.76 30.49
N PHE A 384 -14.82 3.36 29.28
CA PHE A 384 -14.89 4.23 28.09
C PHE A 384 -16.13 4.01 27.26
N GLY A 385 -16.79 2.85 27.32
CA GLY A 385 -18.01 2.54 26.56
C GLY A 385 -18.54 1.14 26.82
N ALA A 386 -19.82 0.90 26.58
CA ALA A 386 -20.49 -0.35 26.94
C ALA A 386 -20.80 -1.29 25.77
N ALA A 387 -20.80 -0.81 24.54
CA ALA A 387 -21.40 -1.55 23.41
C ALA A 387 -20.49 -2.63 22.80
N SER A 388 -19.18 -2.57 23.05
CA SER A 388 -18.20 -3.50 22.48
C SER A 388 -16.98 -3.60 23.38
N THR A 389 -16.13 -4.61 23.14
CA THR A 389 -14.86 -4.73 23.86
C THR A 389 -13.94 -3.59 23.45
N ILE A 390 -13.66 -2.67 24.37
CA ILE A 390 -12.67 -1.61 24.21
C ILE A 390 -11.36 -2.07 24.85
N TRP A 391 -10.58 -2.80 24.09
CA TRP A 391 -9.34 -3.36 24.58
C TRP A 391 -8.13 -2.63 24.02
N TYR A 392 -7.16 -2.36 24.91
CA TYR A 392 -5.90 -1.70 24.58
C TYR A 392 -4.75 -2.63 24.94
N PRO A 393 -3.88 -3.05 24.00
CA PRO A 393 -2.70 -3.83 24.33
C PRO A 393 -1.69 -3.02 25.14
N MET A 394 -0.96 -3.70 26.03
CA MET A 394 0.26 -3.17 26.62
C MET A 394 1.42 -3.33 25.64
N ALA A 395 1.40 -2.53 24.59
CA ALA A 395 2.31 -2.65 23.45
C ALA A 395 3.75 -2.22 23.77
N GLY A 396 3.97 -1.57 24.92
CA GLY A 396 5.26 -0.94 25.24
C GLY A 396 5.57 0.24 24.35
N SER A 397 6.86 0.49 24.13
CA SER A 397 7.36 1.63 23.38
C SER A 397 8.70 1.33 22.71
N ARG A 398 9.15 2.21 21.80
CA ARG A 398 10.55 2.32 21.42
C ARG A 398 11.22 3.37 22.29
N TYR A 399 12.34 2.97 22.93
CA TYR A 399 13.02 3.77 23.92
C TYR A 399 13.65 5.04 23.32
N SER A 400 13.55 6.14 24.02
CA SER A 400 13.87 7.47 23.49
C SER A 400 15.35 7.68 23.13
N PHE A 401 16.28 6.87 23.61
CA PHE A 401 17.72 7.10 23.42
C PHE A 401 18.41 6.12 22.46
N ASP A 402 17.77 5.02 22.08
CA ASP A 402 18.35 4.04 21.18
C ASP A 402 17.33 3.35 20.24
N GLY A 403 16.03 3.66 20.41
CA GLY A 403 14.96 3.07 19.61
C GLY A 403 14.67 1.60 19.92
N SER A 404 15.27 1.00 20.95
CA SER A 404 14.99 -0.40 21.36
C SER A 404 13.56 -0.56 21.86
N ILE A 405 12.97 -1.73 21.66
CA ILE A 405 11.62 -2.06 22.16
C ILE A 405 11.69 -2.36 23.66
N SER A 406 10.76 -1.81 24.42
CA SER A 406 10.71 -1.94 25.87
C SER A 406 9.26 -1.90 26.37
N GLY A 407 9.00 -2.52 27.54
CA GLY A 407 7.72 -2.44 28.24
C GLY A 407 6.55 -3.23 27.60
N VAL A 408 6.82 -4.09 26.64
CA VAL A 408 5.78 -4.99 26.09
C VAL A 408 5.25 -5.90 27.18
N SER A 409 3.94 -6.03 27.29
CA SER A 409 3.18 -6.71 28.36
C SER A 409 3.07 -5.97 29.69
N ASP A 410 3.80 -4.91 29.88
CA ASP A 410 3.87 -4.19 31.16
C ASP A 410 3.29 -2.76 31.08
N LEU A 411 3.48 -2.10 29.93
CA LEU A 411 3.09 -0.71 29.73
C LEU A 411 2.15 -0.54 28.55
N GLY A 412 0.98 0.06 28.78
CA GLY A 412 0.13 0.63 27.75
C GLY A 412 0.33 2.15 27.73
N GLU A 413 0.95 2.66 26.69
CA GLU A 413 1.23 4.08 26.48
C GLU A 413 0.77 4.46 25.08
N TYR A 414 -0.05 5.53 24.97
CA TYR A 414 -0.68 5.93 23.72
C TYR A 414 -0.56 7.43 23.52
N TRP A 415 -0.05 7.83 22.37
CA TRP A 415 0.10 9.23 22.03
C TRP A 415 -1.21 9.98 21.95
N THR A 416 -1.13 11.26 22.34
CA THR A 416 -2.09 12.30 21.97
C THR A 416 -1.42 13.35 21.10
N ALA A 417 -2.22 14.22 20.46
CA ALA A 417 -1.71 15.36 19.69
C ALA A 417 -1.15 16.47 20.57
N SER A 418 -1.47 16.47 21.87
CA SER A 418 -1.07 17.50 22.81
C SER A 418 0.36 17.30 23.31
N GLY A 419 1.05 18.38 23.57
CA GLY A 419 2.40 18.35 24.13
C GLY A 419 2.91 19.72 24.52
N PHE A 420 3.94 19.73 25.35
CA PHE A 420 4.66 20.94 25.73
C PHE A 420 6.15 20.64 25.84
N ALA A 421 6.99 21.62 25.59
CA ALA A 421 8.46 21.48 25.63
C ALA A 421 8.93 20.14 24.99
N HIS A 422 9.69 19.33 25.70
CA HIS A 422 10.21 18.04 25.23
C HIS A 422 9.24 16.86 25.41
N PHE A 423 8.01 17.10 25.94
CA PHE A 423 7.09 16.06 26.36
C PHE A 423 5.78 16.08 25.56
N GLY A 424 5.28 14.89 25.25
CA GLY A 424 3.93 14.67 24.73
C GLY A 424 3.02 14.09 25.82
N PHE A 425 1.73 14.45 25.79
CA PHE A 425 0.72 13.83 26.66
C PHE A 425 0.33 12.45 26.13
N ILE A 426 0.07 11.53 27.07
CA ILE A 426 -0.30 10.15 26.78
C ILE A 426 -1.43 9.66 27.68
N LEU A 427 -2.19 8.68 27.17
CA LEU A 427 -2.86 7.70 28.00
C LEU A 427 -1.81 6.69 28.47
N ARG A 428 -1.71 6.44 29.79
CA ARG A 428 -0.82 5.43 30.38
C ARG A 428 -1.56 4.53 31.35
N PHE A 429 -1.27 3.24 31.27
CA PHE A 429 -1.74 2.23 32.22
C PHE A 429 -0.71 1.09 32.35
N ASP A 430 -0.60 0.53 33.57
CA ASP A 430 0.35 -0.55 33.90
C ASP A 430 -0.21 -1.56 34.90
N GLY A 431 -1.47 -1.89 34.80
CA GLY A 431 -2.19 -2.76 35.74
C GLY A 431 -3.11 -1.92 36.63
N PRO A 432 -2.79 -1.66 37.91
CA PRO A 432 -3.67 -0.87 38.77
C PRO A 432 -3.62 0.64 38.49
N TYR A 433 -2.63 1.11 37.78
CA TYR A 433 -2.44 2.52 37.46
C TYR A 433 -3.05 2.87 36.10
N LEU A 434 -3.82 3.95 36.06
CA LEU A 434 -4.37 4.59 34.88
C LEU A 434 -4.20 6.09 34.98
N SER A 435 -3.61 6.70 33.97
CA SER A 435 -3.53 8.15 33.81
C SER A 435 -3.82 8.55 32.37
N THR A 436 -4.69 9.52 32.19
CA THR A 436 -5.07 10.07 30.89
C THR A 436 -4.27 11.32 30.51
N SER A 437 -3.43 11.80 31.42
CA SER A 437 -2.63 13.03 31.26
C SER A 437 -1.17 12.87 31.69
N SER A 438 -0.65 11.65 31.68
CA SER A 438 0.79 11.41 31.83
C SER A 438 1.58 12.04 30.69
N THR A 439 2.87 12.30 30.92
CA THR A 439 3.75 12.86 29.89
C THR A 439 5.02 12.06 29.77
N VAL A 440 5.52 11.94 28.55
CA VAL A 440 6.78 11.23 28.24
C VAL A 440 7.57 11.99 27.19
N PRO A 441 8.90 11.75 27.09
CA PRO A 441 9.74 12.37 26.08
C PRO A 441 9.21 12.12 24.65
N LYS A 442 9.17 13.17 23.81
CA LYS A 442 8.73 13.09 22.41
C LYS A 442 9.64 12.24 21.52
N ALA A 443 10.85 11.93 21.97
CA ALA A 443 11.73 11.00 21.26
C ALA A 443 11.34 9.53 21.41
N LEU A 444 10.47 9.16 22.37
CA LEU A 444 9.85 7.84 22.38
C LEU A 444 9.01 7.62 21.12
N ALA A 445 8.85 6.36 20.72
CA ALA A 445 7.81 6.03 19.77
C ALA A 445 6.77 5.11 20.42
N LEU A 446 5.50 5.51 20.33
CA LEU A 446 4.35 4.89 20.98
C LEU A 446 3.25 4.57 19.93
N PRO A 447 2.32 3.65 20.27
CA PRO A 447 1.11 3.44 19.50
C PRO A 447 0.24 4.69 19.41
N VAL A 448 -0.56 4.74 18.35
CA VAL A 448 -1.64 5.72 18.15
C VAL A 448 -2.97 4.96 18.03
N ARG A 449 -3.99 5.41 18.76
CA ARG A 449 -5.38 4.99 18.56
C ARG A 449 -6.14 6.18 17.98
N CYS A 450 -6.48 6.14 16.69
CA CYS A 450 -7.10 7.28 16.03
C CYS A 450 -8.54 7.51 16.48
N VAL A 451 -8.91 8.79 16.64
CA VAL A 451 -10.28 9.27 16.92
C VAL A 451 -10.86 9.90 15.66
N LYS A 452 -12.16 9.84 15.49
CA LYS A 452 -12.86 10.44 14.35
C LYS A 452 -12.72 11.96 14.40
N ASP A 453 -12.39 12.55 13.25
CA ASP A 453 -12.13 14.00 13.10
C ASP A 453 -13.41 14.82 13.21
#